data_3c1e47ea98db43e649c49ad85cd30be5
#
_entry.id   3c1e47ea98db43e649c49ad85cd30be5
#
_cell.length_a   1.000
_cell.length_b   1.000
_cell.length_c   1.000
_cell.angle_alpha   90.00
_cell.angle_beta   90.00
_cell.angle_gamma   90.00
#
_symmetry.space_group_name_H-M   'P 1'
#
loop_
_entity.id
_entity.type
_entity.pdbx_description
1 polymer ?
#
loop_
_entity_poly.entity_id
_entity_poly.type
_entity_poly.pdbx_seq_one_letter_code
_entity_poly.pdbx_strand_id
1 'polypeptide(L)'
;MQNVGKPTTVRSSVALCVAMAVAVLSGCEARPTAIQPVASIAVSSPYLEAAAHDLLGHDAPLVALAGPSMCPGHFDMRPSQLGDLSRCKLLLRFDFQQPLDAKLSDAVRRKLNIVPITASGGLCEPEVYLSACQQIADALTTARLLEKSVAERRMSEIERRLKQLTADVHRQIESARWRGTAVLASRHQEAFCRWLGLQSVGVFSAQDTAGVGEIDAAVQAGRSARVKAIVANLPEGRRLADALADRLHAPVVVFGNLPVSDDRTPSAPAFDRLVRQNVAALLAV
;
A
#
# COMPACT_ATOMS: atom_id res chain seq x y z
N MET A 1 2.81 84.37 52.22
CA MET A 1 3.14 83.71 50.94
C MET A 1 3.08 82.25 51.18
N GLN A 2 2.02 81.64 50.70
CA GLN A 2 1.53 80.31 51.11
C GLN A 2 1.95 79.28 50.15
N ASN A 3 2.49 78.19 50.73
CA ASN A 3 2.88 76.98 49.98
C ASN A 3 1.83 75.88 50.23
N VAL A 4 1.09 75.52 49.18
CA VAL A 4 0.02 74.55 49.27
C VAL A 4 0.57 73.21 48.78
N GLY A 5 0.64 72.22 49.69
CA GLY A 5 1.04 70.86 49.42
C GLY A 5 -0.04 70.10 48.65
N LYS A 6 0.42 69.26 47.66
CA LYS A 6 -0.41 68.34 46.94
C LYS A 6 -0.46 66.96 47.64
N PRO A 7 -1.60 66.27 47.68
CA PRO A 7 -1.72 64.97 48.26
C PRO A 7 -1.23 63.89 47.26
N THR A 8 -0.39 62.99 47.72
CA THR A 8 0.11 61.81 47.01
C THR A 8 -0.95 60.70 46.95
N THR A 9 -1.30 60.30 45.76
CA THR A 9 -2.24 59.22 45.46
C THR A 9 -1.59 57.84 45.63
N VAL A 10 -1.90 57.15 46.76
CA VAL A 10 -1.51 55.77 47.07
C VAL A 10 -2.57 54.76 46.61
N ARG A 11 -3.30 55.01 45.53
CA ARG A 11 -4.40 54.15 45.09
C ARG A 11 -4.13 53.32 43.84
N SER A 12 -2.99 53.47 43.17
CA SER A 12 -2.72 52.73 41.87
C SER A 12 -1.98 51.41 42.01
N SER A 13 -1.36 51.09 43.11
CA SER A 13 -0.50 49.89 43.24
C SER A 13 -1.27 48.61 43.63
N VAL A 14 -2.44 48.75 44.27
CA VAL A 14 -3.20 47.57 44.71
C VAL A 14 -4.05 46.98 43.56
N ALA A 15 -4.51 47.81 42.63
CA ALA A 15 -5.34 47.36 41.47
C ALA A 15 -4.49 46.57 40.45
N LEU A 16 -3.19 46.82 40.33
CA LEU A 16 -2.29 46.14 39.40
C LEU A 16 -1.93 44.73 39.85
N CYS A 17 -1.80 44.50 41.17
CA CYS A 17 -1.47 43.20 41.73
C CYS A 17 -2.63 42.20 41.68
N VAL A 18 -3.91 42.67 41.73
CA VAL A 18 -5.07 41.77 41.62
C VAL A 18 -5.34 41.36 40.18
N ALA A 19 -5.03 42.19 39.20
CA ALA A 19 -5.17 41.84 37.78
C ALA A 19 -4.13 40.79 37.31
N MET A 20 -2.93 40.77 37.96
CA MET A 20 -1.86 39.81 37.60
C MET A 20 -2.05 38.43 38.25
N ALA A 21 -2.79 38.34 39.37
CA ALA A 21 -3.07 37.08 40.08
C ALA A 21 -4.19 36.25 39.39
N VAL A 22 -5.10 36.90 38.62
CA VAL A 22 -6.18 36.21 37.89
C VAL A 22 -5.67 35.57 36.55
N ALA A 23 -4.62 36.12 35.96
CA ALA A 23 -4.04 35.58 34.68
C ALA A 23 -3.26 34.26 34.82
N VAL A 24 -2.86 33.86 36.04
CA VAL A 24 -2.05 32.64 36.26
C VAL A 24 -2.89 31.40 36.53
N LEU A 25 -4.23 31.56 36.75
CA LEU A 25 -5.14 30.43 37.01
C LEU A 25 -5.86 29.88 35.76
N SER A 26 -5.64 30.48 34.56
CA SER A 26 -6.27 30.05 33.31
C SER A 26 -5.38 29.14 32.45
N GLY A 27 -4.37 28.53 32.99
CA GLY A 27 -3.32 27.84 32.23
C GLY A 27 -3.20 26.34 32.46
N CYS A 28 -4.30 25.61 32.63
CA CYS A 28 -4.28 24.14 32.48
C CYS A 28 -5.68 23.63 32.06
N GLU A 29 -6.17 24.07 30.91
CA GLU A 29 -7.07 23.21 30.18
C GLU A 29 -6.22 22.08 29.61
N ALA A 30 -6.26 20.92 30.26
CA ALA A 30 -5.82 19.69 29.67
C ALA A 30 -6.60 19.53 28.36
N ARG A 31 -5.92 19.73 27.20
CA ARG A 31 -6.50 19.36 25.90
C ARG A 31 -7.03 17.94 26.06
N PRO A 32 -8.32 17.70 25.79
CA PRO A 32 -8.81 16.34 25.79
C PRO A 32 -7.90 15.56 24.83
N THR A 33 -7.20 14.56 25.35
CA THR A 33 -6.44 13.62 24.54
C THR A 33 -7.46 13.06 23.59
N ALA A 34 -7.40 13.45 22.30
CA ALA A 34 -8.26 12.91 21.28
C ALA A 34 -8.08 11.40 21.37
N ILE A 35 -9.13 10.68 21.80
CA ILE A 35 -9.14 9.24 21.82
C ILE A 35 -8.93 8.85 20.36
N GLN A 36 -7.71 8.41 20.03
CA GLN A 36 -7.41 7.89 18.71
C GLN A 36 -8.39 6.75 18.45
N PRO A 37 -9.13 6.77 17.34
CA PRO A 37 -10.04 5.68 17.03
C PRO A 37 -9.24 4.39 17.00
N VAL A 38 -9.62 3.42 17.83
CA VAL A 38 -8.94 2.13 17.90
C VAL A 38 -9.14 1.42 16.57
N ALA A 39 -8.06 1.05 15.91
CA ALA A 39 -8.10 0.29 14.67
C ALA A 39 -8.90 -1.02 14.90
N SER A 40 -9.94 -1.21 14.12
CA SER A 40 -10.83 -2.40 14.20
C SER A 40 -10.52 -3.42 13.12
N ILE A 41 -9.67 -3.05 12.16
CA ILE A 41 -9.37 -3.82 10.96
C ILE A 41 -7.87 -4.01 10.87
N ALA A 42 -7.47 -5.26 10.67
CA ALA A 42 -6.11 -5.63 10.35
C ALA A 42 -6.00 -6.06 8.89
N VAL A 43 -4.85 -5.78 8.27
CA VAL A 43 -4.53 -6.15 6.90
C VAL A 43 -3.17 -6.83 6.83
N SER A 44 -3.07 -7.92 6.07
CA SER A 44 -1.85 -8.73 6.02
C SER A 44 -0.81 -8.23 5.03
N SER A 45 -1.14 -7.24 4.19
CA SER A 45 -0.24 -6.75 3.15
C SER A 45 -0.53 -5.29 2.78
N PRO A 46 0.46 -4.57 2.24
CA PRO A 46 0.26 -3.20 1.73
C PRO A 46 -0.77 -3.12 0.58
N TYR A 47 -0.97 -4.22 -0.15
CA TYR A 47 -1.99 -4.29 -1.20
C TYR A 47 -3.41 -4.21 -0.62
N LEU A 48 -3.68 -5.00 0.41
CA LEU A 48 -4.98 -5.00 1.10
C LEU A 48 -5.18 -3.72 1.92
N GLU A 49 -4.09 -3.12 2.42
CA GLU A 49 -4.11 -1.81 3.06
C GLU A 49 -4.56 -0.72 2.07
N ALA A 50 -3.96 -0.67 0.89
CA ALA A 50 -4.34 0.28 -0.16
C ALA A 50 -5.81 0.13 -0.56
N ALA A 51 -6.29 -1.11 -0.74
CA ALA A 51 -7.68 -1.40 -1.10
C ALA A 51 -8.66 -1.03 0.03
N ALA A 52 -8.29 -1.27 1.29
CA ALA A 52 -9.09 -0.86 2.44
C ALA A 52 -9.15 0.67 2.58
N HIS A 53 -8.05 1.38 2.35
CA HIS A 53 -8.03 2.85 2.33
C HIS A 53 -8.85 3.45 1.17
N ASP A 54 -8.87 2.82 0.01
CA ASP A 54 -9.73 3.25 -1.11
C ASP A 54 -11.23 3.20 -0.74
N LEU A 55 -11.64 2.25 0.10
CA LEU A 55 -13.02 2.07 0.55
C LEU A 55 -13.37 2.93 1.78
N LEU A 56 -12.47 3.01 2.75
CA LEU A 56 -12.72 3.62 4.06
C LEU A 56 -12.27 5.09 4.11
N GLY A 57 -11.37 5.50 3.24
CA GLY A 57 -10.65 6.77 3.27
C GLY A 57 -9.23 6.60 3.81
N HIS A 58 -8.34 7.52 3.42
CA HIS A 58 -6.91 7.45 3.73
C HIS A 58 -6.60 7.48 5.23
N ASP A 59 -7.40 8.20 6.01
CA ASP A 59 -7.18 8.37 7.45
C ASP A 59 -7.80 7.24 8.30
N ALA A 60 -8.39 6.21 7.67
CA ALA A 60 -8.97 5.09 8.41
C ALA A 60 -7.86 4.34 9.18
N PRO A 61 -8.01 4.14 10.49
CA PRO A 61 -7.01 3.44 11.28
C PRO A 61 -7.02 1.95 10.96
N LEU A 62 -5.89 1.45 10.42
CA LEU A 62 -5.67 0.04 10.11
C LEU A 62 -4.47 -0.51 10.88
N VAL A 63 -4.48 -1.80 11.20
CA VAL A 63 -3.32 -2.53 11.69
C VAL A 63 -2.65 -3.24 10.52
N ALA A 64 -1.55 -2.71 10.03
CA ALA A 64 -0.75 -3.35 8.98
C ALA A 64 0.18 -4.41 9.57
N LEU A 65 0.07 -5.66 9.10
CA LEU A 65 0.90 -6.76 9.57
C LEU A 65 2.22 -6.87 8.82
N ALA A 66 2.22 -6.65 7.50
CA ALA A 66 3.42 -6.66 6.67
C ALA A 66 3.80 -5.25 6.23
N GLY A 67 5.10 -4.95 6.24
CA GLY A 67 5.64 -3.71 5.69
C GLY A 67 5.77 -3.73 4.16
N PRO A 68 6.08 -2.58 3.54
CA PRO A 68 6.10 -2.41 2.08
C PRO A 68 7.08 -3.34 1.33
N SER A 69 8.13 -3.78 1.99
CA SER A 69 9.19 -4.62 1.39
C SER A 69 9.08 -6.10 1.78
N MET A 70 8.03 -6.49 2.50
CA MET A 70 7.86 -7.86 2.97
C MET A 70 7.04 -8.65 1.97
N CYS A 71 7.55 -9.81 1.54
CA CYS A 71 6.79 -10.75 0.74
C CYS A 71 5.56 -11.24 1.53
N PRO A 72 4.34 -11.11 1.00
CA PRO A 72 3.13 -11.53 1.70
C PRO A 72 3.12 -13.01 2.09
N GLY A 73 3.88 -13.86 1.39
CA GLY A 73 3.97 -15.30 1.67
C GLY A 73 4.93 -15.69 2.80
N HIS A 74 5.85 -14.81 3.20
CA HIS A 74 6.98 -15.17 4.07
C HIS A 74 7.27 -14.12 5.14
N PHE A 75 6.28 -13.75 5.94
CA PHE A 75 6.55 -12.89 7.08
C PHE A 75 6.13 -13.51 8.41
N ASP A 76 6.86 -13.18 9.48
CA ASP A 76 6.52 -13.56 10.85
C ASP A 76 5.90 -12.37 11.59
N MET A 77 4.82 -12.65 12.33
CA MET A 77 4.18 -11.66 13.17
C MET A 77 5.00 -11.38 14.43
N ARG A 78 5.21 -10.11 14.72
CA ARG A 78 5.84 -9.67 15.97
C ARG A 78 4.85 -9.79 17.13
N PRO A 79 5.33 -9.99 18.40
CA PRO A 79 4.45 -10.05 19.57
C PRO A 79 3.56 -8.82 19.74
N SER A 80 4.05 -7.62 19.40
CA SER A 80 3.24 -6.38 19.41
C SER A 80 2.07 -6.44 18.46
N GLN A 81 2.24 -7.00 17.25
CA GLN A 81 1.17 -7.16 16.27
C GLN A 81 0.08 -8.13 16.74
N LEU A 82 0.45 -9.18 17.48
CA LEU A 82 -0.53 -10.07 18.11
C LEU A 82 -1.39 -9.33 19.15
N GLY A 83 -0.78 -8.41 19.90
CA GLY A 83 -1.49 -7.52 20.82
C GLY A 83 -2.48 -6.60 20.08
N ASP A 84 -2.06 -6.02 18.95
CA ASP A 84 -2.92 -5.17 18.12
C ASP A 84 -4.07 -5.95 17.50
N LEU A 85 -3.82 -7.18 16.98
CA LEU A 85 -4.84 -8.07 16.44
C LEU A 85 -5.91 -8.44 17.47
N SER A 86 -5.56 -8.55 18.74
CA SER A 86 -6.52 -8.88 19.81
C SER A 86 -7.62 -7.83 19.97
N ARG A 87 -7.40 -6.61 19.49
CA ARG A 87 -8.34 -5.47 19.48
C ARG A 87 -9.13 -5.34 18.19
N CYS A 88 -8.68 -6.02 17.13
CA CYS A 88 -9.34 -5.98 15.82
C CYS A 88 -10.58 -6.89 15.81
N LYS A 89 -11.57 -6.54 14.98
CA LYS A 89 -12.76 -7.33 14.66
C LYS A 89 -12.63 -8.13 13.38
N LEU A 90 -11.82 -7.61 12.44
CA LEU A 90 -11.65 -8.14 11.10
C LEU A 90 -10.17 -8.23 10.75
N LEU A 91 -9.75 -9.34 10.16
CA LEU A 91 -8.46 -9.52 9.50
C LEU A 91 -8.69 -9.84 8.02
N LEU A 92 -8.18 -8.98 7.15
CA LEU A 92 -8.12 -9.21 5.71
C LEU A 92 -6.75 -9.80 5.38
N ARG A 93 -6.73 -10.99 4.77
CA ARG A 93 -5.51 -11.64 4.30
C ARG A 93 -5.73 -12.27 2.93
N PHE A 94 -4.69 -12.49 2.18
CA PHE A 94 -4.82 -13.31 0.98
C PHE A 94 -5.14 -14.77 1.32
N ASP A 95 -5.82 -15.46 0.43
CA ASP A 95 -6.15 -16.89 0.56
C ASP A 95 -4.90 -17.76 0.75
N PHE A 96 -3.82 -17.50 -0.02
CA PHE A 96 -2.54 -18.20 0.11
C PHE A 96 -1.79 -17.93 1.43
N GLN A 97 -2.23 -16.95 2.22
CA GLN A 97 -1.68 -16.64 3.56
C GLN A 97 -2.37 -17.42 4.69
N GLN A 98 -3.16 -18.45 4.38
CA GLN A 98 -3.80 -19.30 5.39
C GLN A 98 -2.85 -19.78 6.52
N PRO A 99 -1.55 -20.07 6.28
CA PRO A 99 -0.63 -20.43 7.35
C PRO A 99 -0.48 -19.38 8.46
N LEU A 100 -0.81 -18.10 8.20
CA LEU A 100 -0.85 -17.07 9.25
C LEU A 100 -1.86 -17.39 10.37
N ASP A 101 -2.97 -18.04 10.03
CA ASP A 101 -4.03 -18.34 10.98
C ASP A 101 -3.54 -19.29 12.09
N ALA A 102 -2.59 -20.17 11.78
CA ALA A 102 -1.98 -21.08 12.74
C ALA A 102 -1.09 -20.36 13.77
N LYS A 103 -0.62 -19.16 13.46
CA LYS A 103 0.20 -18.33 14.36
C LYS A 103 -0.64 -17.53 15.37
N LEU A 104 -1.96 -17.47 15.18
CA LEU A 104 -2.88 -16.78 16.07
C LEU A 104 -3.23 -17.68 17.25
N SER A 105 -3.24 -17.12 18.47
CA SER A 105 -3.75 -17.84 19.63
C SER A 105 -5.24 -18.14 19.49
N ASP A 106 -5.72 -19.20 20.15
CA ASP A 106 -7.14 -19.56 20.11
C ASP A 106 -8.05 -18.44 20.63
N ALA A 107 -7.56 -17.65 21.59
CA ALA A 107 -8.31 -16.53 22.13
C ALA A 107 -8.52 -15.41 21.08
N VAL A 108 -7.51 -15.11 20.27
CA VAL A 108 -7.59 -14.13 19.16
C VAL A 108 -8.48 -14.71 18.05
N ARG A 109 -8.24 -15.96 17.65
CA ARG A 109 -8.94 -16.62 16.54
C ARG A 109 -10.45 -16.71 16.74
N ARG A 110 -10.91 -16.91 17.99
CA ARG A 110 -12.35 -16.96 18.31
C ARG A 110 -13.06 -15.62 18.19
N LYS A 111 -12.35 -14.50 18.29
CA LYS A 111 -12.94 -13.14 18.27
C LYS A 111 -12.75 -12.42 16.96
N LEU A 112 -11.73 -12.79 16.20
CA LEU A 112 -11.32 -12.15 14.98
C LEU A 112 -12.01 -12.81 13.78
N ASN A 113 -12.79 -12.03 13.03
CA ASN A 113 -13.30 -12.50 11.74
C ASN A 113 -12.16 -12.45 10.71
N ILE A 114 -11.75 -13.62 10.21
CA ILE A 114 -10.67 -13.74 9.23
C ILE A 114 -11.29 -13.93 7.86
N VAL A 115 -11.07 -12.99 6.95
CA VAL A 115 -11.62 -13.02 5.59
C VAL A 115 -10.47 -13.20 4.59
N PRO A 116 -10.43 -14.35 3.89
CA PRO A 116 -9.49 -14.55 2.80
C PRO A 116 -9.93 -13.75 1.57
N ILE A 117 -8.98 -13.03 0.98
CA ILE A 117 -9.15 -12.29 -0.27
C ILE A 117 -8.40 -13.05 -1.37
N THR A 118 -9.11 -13.42 -2.42
CA THR A 118 -8.53 -14.11 -3.56
C THR A 118 -8.04 -13.10 -4.61
N ALA A 119 -6.79 -13.25 -5.02
CA ALA A 119 -6.20 -12.48 -6.11
C ALA A 119 -5.73 -13.45 -7.21
N SER A 120 -6.60 -13.72 -8.17
CA SER A 120 -6.31 -14.58 -9.31
C SER A 120 -5.74 -13.75 -10.46
N GLY A 121 -4.43 -13.77 -10.63
CA GLY A 121 -3.72 -12.96 -11.64
C GLY A 121 -2.54 -12.19 -11.04
N GLY A 122 -2.07 -11.17 -11.75
CA GLY A 122 -0.98 -10.30 -11.30
C GLY A 122 -1.48 -9.20 -10.36
N LEU A 123 -0.80 -9.01 -9.25
CA LEU A 123 -1.17 -7.98 -8.27
C LEU A 123 -1.09 -6.53 -8.80
N CYS A 124 -0.48 -6.33 -9.97
CA CYS A 124 -0.43 -5.01 -10.63
C CYS A 124 -1.54 -4.79 -11.66
N GLU A 125 -2.43 -5.78 -11.87
CA GLU A 125 -3.53 -5.68 -12.81
C GLU A 125 -4.73 -4.95 -12.19
N PRO A 126 -5.26 -3.88 -12.81
CA PRO A 126 -6.39 -3.12 -12.26
C PRO A 126 -7.65 -3.95 -12.01
N GLU A 127 -7.92 -4.97 -12.84
CA GLU A 127 -9.08 -5.85 -12.70
C GLU A 127 -8.95 -6.75 -11.45
N VAL A 128 -7.73 -7.23 -11.17
CA VAL A 128 -7.43 -8.02 -9.97
C VAL A 128 -7.58 -7.16 -8.71
N TYR A 129 -7.11 -5.90 -8.80
CA TYR A 129 -7.28 -4.94 -7.71
C TYR A 129 -8.75 -4.59 -7.45
N LEU A 130 -9.53 -4.37 -8.51
CA LEU A 130 -10.97 -4.10 -8.41
C LEU A 130 -11.71 -5.27 -7.76
N SER A 131 -11.39 -6.50 -8.15
CA SER A 131 -11.95 -7.71 -7.53
C SER A 131 -11.61 -7.81 -6.04
N ALA A 132 -10.38 -7.49 -5.65
CA ALA A 132 -9.99 -7.45 -4.24
C ALA A 132 -10.76 -6.36 -3.47
N CYS A 133 -10.91 -5.15 -4.04
CA CYS A 133 -11.72 -4.09 -3.45
C CYS A 133 -13.17 -4.53 -3.23
N GLN A 134 -13.77 -5.26 -4.19
CA GLN A 134 -15.13 -5.78 -4.06
C GLN A 134 -15.26 -6.77 -2.90
N GLN A 135 -14.34 -7.75 -2.81
CA GLN A 135 -14.33 -8.72 -1.72
C GLN A 135 -14.16 -8.04 -0.34
N ILE A 136 -13.32 -7.00 -0.27
CA ILE A 136 -13.12 -6.21 0.95
C ILE A 136 -14.37 -5.41 1.28
N ALA A 137 -15.03 -4.78 0.29
CA ALA A 137 -16.28 -4.05 0.50
C ALA A 137 -17.38 -4.96 1.07
N ASP A 138 -17.50 -6.19 0.56
CA ASP A 138 -18.44 -7.19 1.05
C ASP A 138 -18.12 -7.63 2.49
N ALA A 139 -16.84 -7.84 2.79
CA ALA A 139 -16.39 -8.17 4.15
C ALA A 139 -16.68 -7.05 5.14
N LEU A 140 -16.39 -5.80 4.78
CA LEU A 140 -16.62 -4.62 5.62
C LEU A 140 -18.12 -4.38 5.88
N THR A 141 -18.95 -4.53 4.86
CA THR A 141 -20.41 -4.37 4.99
C THR A 141 -21.02 -5.49 5.83
N THR A 142 -20.59 -6.73 5.65
CA THR A 142 -21.01 -7.88 6.45
C THR A 142 -20.62 -7.70 7.92
N ALA A 143 -19.42 -7.19 8.18
CA ALA A 143 -18.94 -6.88 9.53
C ALA A 143 -19.55 -5.59 10.12
N ARG A 144 -20.39 -4.88 9.38
CA ARG A 144 -21.00 -3.58 9.74
C ARG A 144 -19.94 -2.51 10.08
N LEU A 145 -18.81 -2.55 9.39
CA LEU A 145 -17.73 -1.57 9.48
C LEU A 145 -17.79 -0.51 8.38
N LEU A 146 -18.61 -0.75 7.35
CA LEU A 146 -18.89 0.17 6.25
C LEU A 146 -20.37 0.05 5.86
N GLU A 147 -21.04 1.19 5.66
CA GLU A 147 -22.41 1.21 5.18
C GLU A 147 -22.48 0.78 3.70
N LYS A 148 -23.50 -0.01 3.33
CA LYS A 148 -23.66 -0.54 1.98
C LYS A 148 -23.70 0.56 0.92
N SER A 149 -24.45 1.62 1.15
CA SER A 149 -24.56 2.77 0.23
C SER A 149 -23.23 3.49 0.03
N VAL A 150 -22.38 3.55 1.07
CA VAL A 150 -21.04 4.13 0.99
C VAL A 150 -20.12 3.18 0.21
N ALA A 151 -20.18 1.87 0.47
CA ALA A 151 -19.41 0.87 -0.25
C ALA A 151 -19.71 0.90 -1.75
N GLU A 152 -20.99 0.91 -2.14
CA GLU A 152 -21.42 0.96 -3.55
C GLU A 152 -20.90 2.23 -4.26
N ARG A 153 -20.99 3.39 -3.60
CA ARG A 153 -20.45 4.64 -4.16
C ARG A 153 -18.93 4.57 -4.32
N ARG A 154 -18.20 4.11 -3.30
CA ARG A 154 -16.74 3.97 -3.35
C ARG A 154 -16.31 2.98 -4.44
N MET A 155 -16.97 1.86 -4.56
CA MET A 155 -16.71 0.88 -5.62
C MET A 155 -16.89 1.48 -7.02
N SER A 156 -17.95 2.25 -7.24
CA SER A 156 -18.17 2.94 -8.52
C SER A 156 -17.07 3.98 -8.83
N GLU A 157 -16.58 4.69 -7.80
CA GLU A 157 -15.46 5.63 -7.93
C GLU A 157 -14.15 4.89 -8.28
N ILE A 158 -13.86 3.78 -7.59
CA ILE A 158 -12.68 2.93 -7.83
C ILE A 158 -12.72 2.37 -9.27
N GLU A 159 -13.84 1.79 -9.69
CA GLU A 159 -14.00 1.22 -11.03
C GLU A 159 -13.75 2.26 -12.12
N ARG A 160 -14.36 3.44 -12.01
CA ARG A 160 -14.15 4.54 -12.97
C ARG A 160 -12.69 4.97 -13.03
N ARG A 161 -12.04 5.12 -11.88
CA ARG A 161 -10.62 5.49 -11.76
C ARG A 161 -9.73 4.44 -12.42
N LEU A 162 -9.94 3.16 -12.15
CA LEU A 162 -9.14 2.07 -12.72
C LEU A 162 -9.33 1.95 -14.22
N LYS A 163 -10.55 2.15 -14.74
CA LYS A 163 -10.80 2.23 -16.19
C LYS A 163 -10.00 3.35 -16.85
N GLN A 164 -9.96 4.53 -16.20
CA GLN A 164 -9.16 5.65 -16.70
C GLN A 164 -7.67 5.34 -16.64
N LEU A 165 -7.18 4.77 -15.54
CA LEU A 165 -5.79 4.34 -15.39
C LEU A 165 -5.39 3.35 -16.50
N THR A 166 -6.20 2.33 -16.76
CA THR A 166 -5.98 1.34 -17.82
C THR A 166 -5.87 2.01 -19.20
N ALA A 167 -6.82 2.89 -19.53
CA ALA A 167 -6.82 3.59 -20.81
C ALA A 167 -5.57 4.48 -20.98
N ASP A 168 -5.16 5.19 -19.93
CA ASP A 168 -3.98 6.05 -19.93
C ASP A 168 -2.69 5.24 -20.14
N VAL A 169 -2.55 4.14 -19.39
CA VAL A 169 -1.39 3.25 -19.47
C VAL A 169 -1.27 2.62 -20.86
N HIS A 170 -2.35 2.06 -21.39
CA HIS A 170 -2.32 1.41 -22.71
C HIS A 170 -1.97 2.42 -23.80
N ARG A 171 -2.47 3.67 -23.74
CA ARG A 171 -2.06 4.72 -24.68
C ARG A 171 -0.56 5.04 -24.59
N GLN A 172 0.01 5.09 -23.38
CA GLN A 172 1.45 5.33 -23.20
C GLN A 172 2.29 4.19 -23.78
N ILE A 173 1.92 2.94 -23.52
CA ILE A 173 2.59 1.75 -24.07
C ILE A 173 2.53 1.73 -25.60
N GLU A 174 1.36 2.03 -26.18
CA GLU A 174 1.18 2.11 -27.63
C GLU A 174 2.04 3.21 -28.26
N SER A 175 1.98 4.43 -27.69
CA SER A 175 2.73 5.60 -28.19
C SER A 175 4.24 5.36 -28.13
N ALA A 176 4.72 4.66 -27.10
CA ALA A 176 6.13 4.30 -26.94
C ALA A 176 6.54 3.05 -27.73
N ARG A 177 5.64 2.44 -28.48
CA ARG A 177 5.86 1.23 -29.32
C ARG A 177 6.35 0.02 -28.51
N TRP A 178 5.88 -0.12 -27.28
CA TRP A 178 6.17 -1.28 -26.44
C TRP A 178 5.23 -2.45 -26.67
N ARG A 179 4.04 -2.22 -27.24
CA ARG A 179 3.07 -3.28 -27.51
C ARG A 179 3.63 -4.36 -28.41
N GLY A 180 3.48 -5.62 -28.04
CA GLY A 180 4.03 -6.79 -28.75
C GLY A 180 5.55 -6.97 -28.61
N THR A 181 6.22 -6.12 -27.83
CA THR A 181 7.67 -6.22 -27.61
C THR A 181 7.99 -7.43 -26.73
N ALA A 182 8.98 -8.23 -27.16
CA ALA A 182 9.46 -9.38 -26.42
C ALA A 182 10.25 -8.97 -25.17
N VAL A 183 9.90 -9.57 -24.03
CA VAL A 183 10.56 -9.39 -22.74
C VAL A 183 10.76 -10.73 -22.03
N LEU A 184 11.78 -10.83 -21.16
CA LEU A 184 11.80 -11.82 -20.11
C LEU A 184 11.20 -11.21 -18.84
N ALA A 185 10.40 -11.95 -18.10
CA ALA A 185 9.78 -11.44 -16.90
C ALA A 185 10.03 -12.33 -15.68
N SER A 186 10.23 -11.73 -14.50
CA SER A 186 10.05 -12.45 -13.25
C SER A 186 8.64 -13.05 -13.22
N ARG A 187 8.50 -14.24 -12.66
CA ARG A 187 7.23 -14.97 -12.55
C ARG A 187 6.11 -14.10 -11.97
N HIS A 188 6.41 -13.28 -10.99
CA HIS A 188 5.42 -12.38 -10.37
C HIS A 188 5.06 -11.16 -11.21
N GLN A 189 5.80 -10.87 -12.28
CA GLN A 189 5.52 -9.74 -13.18
C GLN A 189 5.02 -10.20 -14.56
N GLU A 190 4.99 -11.49 -14.82
CA GLU A 190 4.58 -12.03 -16.12
C GLU A 190 3.17 -11.62 -16.52
N ALA A 191 2.21 -11.74 -15.60
CA ALA A 191 0.82 -11.39 -15.86
C ALA A 191 0.68 -9.88 -16.13
N PHE A 192 1.36 -9.02 -15.36
CA PHE A 192 1.36 -7.59 -15.59
C PHE A 192 2.04 -7.20 -16.91
N CYS A 193 3.15 -7.85 -17.30
CA CYS A 193 3.76 -7.66 -18.62
C CYS A 193 2.75 -7.97 -19.75
N ARG A 194 2.03 -9.07 -19.65
CA ARG A 194 0.98 -9.42 -20.62
C ARG A 194 -0.18 -8.41 -20.62
N TRP A 195 -0.60 -7.96 -19.45
CA TRP A 195 -1.61 -6.92 -19.33
C TRP A 195 -1.18 -5.60 -20.01
N LEU A 196 0.08 -5.22 -19.90
CA LEU A 196 0.67 -4.10 -20.64
C LEU A 196 0.73 -4.33 -22.17
N GLY A 197 0.41 -5.53 -22.65
CA GLY A 197 0.50 -5.89 -24.08
C GLY A 197 1.91 -6.28 -24.51
N LEU A 198 2.84 -6.56 -23.58
CA LEU A 198 4.17 -7.08 -23.88
C LEU A 198 4.11 -8.59 -24.17
N GLN A 199 5.03 -9.09 -24.95
CA GLN A 199 5.19 -10.51 -25.20
C GLN A 199 6.21 -11.11 -24.21
N SER A 200 5.74 -11.73 -23.13
CA SER A 200 6.58 -12.51 -22.24
C SER A 200 7.00 -13.81 -22.94
N VAL A 201 8.24 -13.87 -23.41
CA VAL A 201 8.79 -15.02 -24.16
C VAL A 201 9.43 -16.07 -23.25
N GLY A 202 9.61 -15.75 -21.98
CA GLY A 202 10.10 -16.65 -20.95
C GLY A 202 9.98 -16.00 -19.57
N VAL A 203 9.94 -16.85 -18.56
CA VAL A 203 9.86 -16.42 -17.15
C VAL A 203 11.06 -16.96 -16.38
N PHE A 204 11.39 -16.26 -15.29
CA PHE A 204 12.38 -16.71 -14.33
C PHE A 204 11.86 -16.51 -12.90
N SER A 205 12.24 -17.43 -12.03
CA SER A 205 11.90 -17.37 -10.60
C SER A 205 12.92 -16.51 -9.83
N ALA A 206 12.68 -16.27 -8.52
CA ALA A 206 13.68 -15.64 -7.67
C ALA A 206 14.98 -16.47 -7.63
N GLN A 207 16.12 -15.81 -7.40
CA GLN A 207 17.44 -16.44 -7.49
C GLN A 207 17.61 -17.69 -6.62
N ASP A 208 17.03 -17.69 -5.43
CA ASP A 208 17.09 -18.78 -4.45
C ASP A 208 16.19 -19.98 -4.83
N THR A 209 15.30 -19.82 -5.78
CA THR A 209 14.37 -20.86 -6.27
C THR A 209 14.58 -21.25 -7.73
N ALA A 210 15.37 -20.45 -8.49
CA ALA A 210 15.60 -20.69 -9.90
C ALA A 210 16.55 -21.88 -10.13
N GLY A 211 16.09 -22.89 -10.87
CA GLY A 211 16.92 -24.00 -11.32
C GLY A 211 17.80 -23.62 -12.53
N VAL A 212 18.96 -24.28 -12.68
CA VAL A 212 19.89 -24.05 -13.81
C VAL A 212 19.17 -24.21 -15.15
N GLY A 213 18.32 -25.24 -15.30
CA GLY A 213 17.56 -25.46 -16.53
C GLY A 213 16.55 -24.34 -16.85
N GLU A 214 15.93 -23.70 -15.82
CA GLU A 214 15.05 -22.57 -16.00
C GLU A 214 15.82 -21.34 -16.52
N ILE A 215 17.02 -21.11 -15.98
CA ILE A 215 17.88 -20.00 -16.42
C ILE A 215 18.32 -20.20 -17.86
N ASP A 216 18.76 -21.40 -18.23
CA ASP A 216 19.19 -21.68 -19.60
C ASP A 216 18.02 -21.57 -20.58
N ALA A 217 16.86 -22.08 -20.24
CA ALA A 217 15.65 -21.93 -21.05
C ALA A 217 15.28 -20.44 -21.25
N ALA A 218 15.35 -19.62 -20.18
CA ALA A 218 15.11 -18.18 -20.28
C ALA A 218 16.12 -17.49 -21.21
N VAL A 219 17.40 -17.85 -21.11
CA VAL A 219 18.45 -17.30 -22.00
C VAL A 219 18.20 -17.70 -23.47
N GLN A 220 17.84 -18.93 -23.75
CA GLN A 220 17.55 -19.40 -25.10
C GLN A 220 16.31 -18.68 -25.68
N ALA A 221 15.23 -18.59 -24.93
CA ALA A 221 14.04 -17.88 -25.33
C ALA A 221 14.34 -16.39 -25.59
N GLY A 222 15.10 -15.76 -24.69
CA GLY A 222 15.49 -14.35 -24.80
C GLY A 222 16.34 -14.07 -26.05
N ARG A 223 17.30 -14.95 -26.37
CA ARG A 223 18.12 -14.82 -27.59
C ARG A 223 17.29 -14.99 -28.85
N SER A 224 16.47 -16.04 -28.90
CA SER A 224 15.64 -16.35 -30.07
C SER A 224 14.66 -15.23 -30.39
N ALA A 225 14.05 -14.63 -29.39
CA ALA A 225 13.09 -13.55 -29.53
C ALA A 225 13.73 -12.14 -29.56
N ARG A 226 15.03 -12.01 -29.32
CA ARG A 226 15.75 -10.72 -29.23
C ARG A 226 15.06 -9.80 -28.23
N VAL A 227 14.93 -10.23 -26.98
CA VAL A 227 14.22 -9.47 -25.94
C VAL A 227 14.74 -8.06 -25.79
N LYS A 228 13.82 -7.11 -25.67
CA LYS A 228 14.15 -5.69 -25.51
C LYS A 228 14.47 -5.32 -24.07
N ALA A 229 13.88 -6.04 -23.09
CA ALA A 229 14.11 -5.79 -21.67
C ALA A 229 13.93 -7.07 -20.84
N ILE A 230 14.51 -7.04 -19.63
CA ILE A 230 14.32 -8.06 -18.61
C ILE A 230 13.62 -7.40 -17.42
N VAL A 231 12.42 -7.88 -17.09
CA VAL A 231 11.58 -7.31 -16.05
C VAL A 231 11.78 -8.08 -14.74
N ALA A 232 12.43 -7.44 -13.78
CA ALA A 232 12.65 -7.95 -12.43
C ALA A 232 11.49 -7.57 -11.50
N ASN A 233 11.29 -8.34 -10.44
CA ASN A 233 10.33 -8.05 -9.37
C ASN A 233 11.08 -7.46 -8.17
N LEU A 234 10.71 -6.27 -7.74
CA LEU A 234 11.40 -5.52 -6.68
C LEU A 234 11.62 -6.33 -5.37
N PRO A 235 10.61 -7.05 -4.83
CA PRO A 235 10.81 -7.85 -3.62
C PRO A 235 11.80 -9.01 -3.76
N GLU A 236 12.06 -9.50 -4.96
CA GLU A 236 13.00 -10.59 -5.25
C GLU A 236 14.42 -10.09 -5.53
N GLY A 237 14.58 -8.75 -5.68
CA GLY A 237 15.82 -8.13 -6.08
C GLY A 237 16.12 -8.31 -7.57
N ARG A 238 17.25 -7.76 -8.01
CA ARG A 238 17.61 -7.71 -9.43
C ARG A 238 18.77 -8.61 -9.84
N ARG A 239 19.42 -9.32 -8.90
CA ARG A 239 20.66 -10.04 -9.16
C ARG A 239 20.55 -11.06 -10.32
N LEU A 240 19.47 -11.85 -10.37
CA LEU A 240 19.27 -12.81 -11.46
C LEU A 240 18.95 -12.11 -12.77
N ALA A 241 18.13 -11.04 -12.71
CA ALA A 241 17.83 -10.24 -13.88
C ALA A 241 19.08 -9.57 -14.47
N ASP A 242 20.02 -9.07 -13.63
CA ASP A 242 21.29 -8.53 -14.07
C ASP A 242 22.16 -9.60 -14.77
N ALA A 243 22.24 -10.81 -14.19
CA ALA A 243 22.98 -11.92 -14.82
C ALA A 243 22.37 -12.35 -16.17
N LEU A 244 21.05 -12.27 -16.34
CA LEU A 244 20.38 -12.50 -17.63
C LEU A 244 20.65 -11.35 -18.61
N ALA A 245 20.65 -10.13 -18.11
CA ALA A 245 20.93 -8.91 -18.88
C ALA A 245 22.32 -8.96 -19.53
N ASP A 246 23.32 -9.34 -18.75
CA ASP A 246 24.70 -9.50 -19.24
C ASP A 246 24.80 -10.52 -20.39
N ARG A 247 24.03 -11.63 -20.30
CA ARG A 247 24.02 -12.69 -21.33
C ARG A 247 23.24 -12.31 -22.59
N LEU A 248 22.24 -11.42 -22.46
CA LEU A 248 21.30 -11.06 -23.53
C LEU A 248 21.52 -9.66 -24.08
N HIS A 249 22.41 -8.88 -23.46
CA HIS A 249 22.66 -7.48 -23.79
C HIS A 249 21.37 -6.65 -23.83
N ALA A 250 20.49 -6.85 -22.84
CA ALA A 250 19.21 -6.19 -22.71
C ALA A 250 19.13 -5.44 -21.35
N PRO A 251 18.51 -4.26 -21.26
CA PRO A 251 18.38 -3.54 -19.99
C PRO A 251 17.48 -4.27 -19.00
N VAL A 252 17.72 -4.03 -17.70
CA VAL A 252 16.86 -4.50 -16.62
C VAL A 252 15.90 -3.39 -16.22
N VAL A 253 14.61 -3.70 -16.21
CA VAL A 253 13.54 -2.89 -15.66
C VAL A 253 13.05 -3.53 -14.36
N VAL A 254 12.93 -2.74 -13.29
CA VAL A 254 12.45 -3.25 -12.01
C VAL A 254 11.02 -2.78 -11.76
N PHE A 255 10.09 -3.71 -11.65
CA PHE A 255 8.70 -3.42 -11.29
C PHE A 255 8.46 -3.67 -9.81
N GLY A 256 7.72 -2.76 -9.16
CA GLY A 256 7.10 -3.01 -7.87
C GLY A 256 5.95 -4.00 -7.99
N ASN A 257 5.63 -4.67 -6.91
CA ASN A 257 4.51 -5.62 -6.85
C ASN A 257 3.46 -5.25 -5.80
N LEU A 258 3.79 -4.35 -4.90
CA LEU A 258 2.93 -3.92 -3.81
C LEU A 258 2.82 -2.40 -3.78
N PRO A 259 1.61 -1.86 -3.63
CA PRO A 259 1.43 -0.44 -3.37
C PRO A 259 2.14 -0.02 -2.08
N VAL A 260 2.71 1.17 -2.07
CA VAL A 260 3.30 1.76 -0.86
C VAL A 260 2.50 2.99 -0.48
N SER A 261 1.97 3.00 0.73
CA SER A 261 1.37 4.20 1.31
C SER A 261 2.49 5.22 1.54
N ASP A 262 2.40 6.38 0.91
CA ASP A 262 3.37 7.48 1.06
C ASP A 262 2.64 8.70 1.63
N ASP A 263 2.98 9.05 2.85
CA ASP A 263 2.45 10.24 3.54
C ASP A 263 2.82 11.55 2.82
N ARG A 264 3.82 11.51 1.93
CA ARG A 264 4.29 12.68 1.18
C ARG A 264 3.41 13.02 -0.03
N THR A 265 2.63 12.07 -0.51
CA THR A 265 1.71 12.25 -1.65
C THR A 265 0.33 11.68 -1.37
N PRO A 266 -0.42 12.25 -0.42
CA PRO A 266 -1.74 11.71 -0.03
C PRO A 266 -2.80 11.85 -1.14
N SER A 267 -2.53 12.63 -2.18
CA SER A 267 -3.51 12.94 -3.23
C SER A 267 -3.70 11.88 -4.30
N ALA A 268 -2.79 10.90 -4.42
CA ALA A 268 -2.89 9.85 -5.44
C ALA A 268 -3.02 8.47 -4.78
N PRO A 269 -4.01 7.64 -5.18
CA PRO A 269 -4.19 6.29 -4.68
C PRO A 269 -2.91 5.44 -4.85
N ALA A 270 -2.57 4.67 -3.82
CA ALA A 270 -1.31 3.94 -3.77
C ALA A 270 -1.17 2.90 -4.91
N PHE A 271 -2.28 2.25 -5.29
CA PHE A 271 -2.30 1.33 -6.42
C PHE A 271 -2.01 2.02 -7.76
N ASP A 272 -2.63 3.16 -8.01
CA ASP A 272 -2.42 3.93 -9.25
C ASP A 272 -0.96 4.40 -9.37
N ARG A 273 -0.35 4.80 -8.25
CA ARG A 273 1.08 5.16 -8.22
C ARG A 273 1.97 3.98 -8.57
N LEU A 274 1.70 2.80 -8.00
CA LEU A 274 2.45 1.57 -8.33
C LEU A 274 2.43 1.29 -9.83
N VAL A 275 1.24 1.28 -10.44
CA VAL A 275 1.08 1.01 -11.88
C VAL A 275 1.82 2.05 -12.70
N ARG A 276 1.65 3.35 -12.40
CA ARG A 276 2.32 4.44 -13.13
C ARG A 276 3.84 4.42 -12.96
N GLN A 277 4.35 4.08 -11.78
CA GLN A 277 5.79 3.93 -11.53
C GLN A 277 6.40 2.78 -12.34
N ASN A 278 5.72 1.63 -12.39
CA ASN A 278 6.15 0.51 -13.21
C ASN A 278 6.18 0.87 -14.70
N VAL A 279 5.15 1.55 -15.19
CA VAL A 279 5.11 2.02 -16.58
C VAL A 279 6.22 3.03 -16.85
N ALA A 280 6.42 3.99 -15.96
CA ALA A 280 7.51 4.98 -16.12
C ALA A 280 8.90 4.31 -16.15
N ALA A 281 9.12 3.29 -15.30
CA ALA A 281 10.36 2.52 -15.31
C ALA A 281 10.58 1.77 -16.64
N LEU A 282 9.52 1.24 -17.25
CA LEU A 282 9.58 0.58 -18.56
C LEU A 282 9.90 1.59 -19.68
N LEU A 283 9.30 2.76 -19.64
CA LEU A 283 9.46 3.78 -20.68
C LEU A 283 10.80 4.53 -20.61
N ALA A 284 11.55 4.35 -19.52
CA ALA A 284 12.87 4.97 -19.32
C ALA A 284 14.02 4.22 -20.04
N VAL A 285 13.77 3.04 -20.58
CA VAL A 285 14.73 2.18 -21.31
C VAL A 285 14.31 2.01 -22.77
#